data_f26f2db76cc15627e15d81fd88103d77
#
_entry.id   f26f2db76cc15627e15d81fd88103d77
#
_cell.length_a   1.000
_cell.length_b   1.000
_cell.length_c   1.000
_cell.angle_alpha   90.00
_cell.angle_beta   90.00
_cell.angle_gamma   90.00
#
_symmetry.space_group_name_H-M   'P 1'
#
loop_
_entity.id
_entity.type
_entity.pdbx_description
1 polymer ?
#
loop_
_entity_poly.entity_id
_entity_poly.type
_entity_poly.pdbx_seq_one_letter_code
_entity_poly.pdbx_strand_id
1 'polypeptide(L)'
;LLTTFGDASIARHISKDECMFQFSWRASIHRMSKLGPRRTHFRARSAARDAETDRARLAPIIEAIEIALAAAEREYAGLDERVRDVIERAAVTIGNGDDEYLHREALDEHHQSLFDKEILNGQRRLIELEATIGHLRFLTAVFSTRFPELRIGHST
;
A
#
# COMPACT_ATOMS: atom_id res chain seq x y z
N LEU A 1 50.07 18.46 2.43
CA LEU A 1 49.17 18.69 3.56
C LEU A 1 48.32 17.43 3.73
N LEU A 2 48.78 16.57 4.64
CA LEU A 2 48.13 15.32 5.09
C LEU A 2 47.07 15.70 6.14
N THR A 3 45.82 15.27 5.95
CA THR A 3 44.86 15.23 7.03
C THR A 3 44.49 13.76 7.30
N THR A 4 44.92 13.32 8.45
CA THR A 4 44.64 12.03 9.06
C THR A 4 43.15 11.91 9.43
N PHE A 5 42.45 10.89 8.92
CA PHE A 5 41.12 10.51 9.39
C PHE A 5 41.28 9.64 10.65
N GLY A 6 40.74 10.12 11.74
CA GLY A 6 40.74 9.44 13.03
C GLY A 6 39.76 8.26 13.03
N ASP A 7 40.29 7.17 13.50
CA ASP A 7 39.60 5.90 13.76
C ASP A 7 38.69 6.07 15.00
N ALA A 8 37.36 6.18 14.77
CA ALA A 8 36.40 6.20 15.86
C ALA A 8 35.93 4.75 16.14
N SER A 9 36.66 4.15 17.11
CA SER A 9 36.26 2.89 17.76
C SER A 9 34.87 3.04 18.38
N ILE A 10 33.85 2.51 17.72
CA ILE A 10 32.51 2.36 18.31
C ILE A 10 32.55 1.14 19.23
N ALA A 11 32.89 1.39 20.49
CA ALA A 11 32.68 0.44 21.57
C ALA A 11 31.17 0.22 21.73
N ARG A 12 30.69 -0.93 21.28
CA ARG A 12 29.32 -1.37 21.53
C ARG A 12 29.14 -1.62 23.01
N HIS A 13 28.43 -0.71 23.66
CA HIS A 13 27.95 -0.86 25.01
C HIS A 13 26.86 -1.94 25.00
N ILE A 14 27.25 -3.19 25.24
CA ILE A 14 26.28 -4.27 25.47
C ILE A 14 25.64 -3.99 26.83
N SER A 15 24.37 -3.62 26.79
CA SER A 15 23.56 -3.33 27.97
C SER A 15 23.52 -4.59 28.87
N LYS A 16 23.71 -4.40 30.20
CA LYS A 16 23.61 -5.46 31.19
C LYS A 16 22.21 -6.13 31.20
N ASP A 17 21.22 -5.48 30.64
CA ASP A 17 19.85 -5.96 30.58
C ASP A 17 19.66 -7.10 29.58
N GLU A 18 20.42 -7.16 28.47
CA GLU A 18 20.37 -8.29 27.54
C GLU A 18 20.93 -9.59 28.15
N CYS A 19 21.96 -9.50 28.98
CA CYS A 19 22.48 -10.66 29.69
C CYS A 19 21.50 -11.21 30.73
N MET A 20 20.75 -10.33 31.39
CA MET A 20 19.73 -10.73 32.39
C MET A 20 18.56 -11.45 31.76
N PHE A 21 18.14 -11.05 30.54
CA PHE A 21 17.00 -11.68 29.83
C PHE A 21 17.33 -13.11 29.39
N GLN A 22 18.54 -13.32 28.86
CA GLN A 22 18.99 -14.67 28.47
C GLN A 22 19.16 -15.62 29.66
N PHE A 23 19.61 -15.12 30.81
CA PHE A 23 19.78 -15.93 32.01
C PHE A 23 18.45 -16.33 32.63
N SER A 24 17.47 -15.44 32.60
CA SER A 24 16.11 -15.71 33.09
C SER A 24 15.40 -16.76 32.26
N TRP A 25 15.60 -16.76 30.94
CA TRP A 25 14.96 -17.73 30.04
C TRP A 25 15.52 -19.14 30.23
N ARG A 26 16.85 -19.25 30.38
CA ARG A 26 17.50 -20.57 30.68
C ARG A 26 17.10 -21.11 32.03
N ALA A 27 16.97 -20.28 33.04
CA ALA A 27 16.51 -20.69 34.37
C ALA A 27 15.04 -21.16 34.36
N SER A 28 14.19 -20.56 33.54
CA SER A 28 12.78 -20.94 33.39
C SER A 28 12.62 -22.32 32.75
N ILE A 29 13.42 -22.61 31.72
CA ILE A 29 13.41 -23.94 31.05
C ILE A 29 13.87 -25.03 32.00
N HIS A 30 14.89 -24.81 32.83
CA HIS A 30 15.37 -25.80 33.81
C HIS A 30 14.39 -26.02 34.94
N ARG A 31 13.55 -25.07 35.30
CA ARG A 31 12.53 -25.25 36.34
C ARG A 31 11.32 -26.04 35.83
N MET A 32 11.00 -25.97 34.54
CA MET A 32 9.94 -26.75 33.92
C MET A 32 10.27 -28.25 33.78
N SER A 33 11.55 -28.61 33.69
CA SER A 33 11.97 -29.99 33.56
C SER A 33 11.93 -30.79 34.88
N LYS A 34 11.71 -30.11 36.03
CA LYS A 34 11.61 -30.76 37.36
C LYS A 34 10.19 -31.04 37.84
N LEU A 35 9.16 -30.56 37.12
CA LEU A 35 7.79 -31.03 37.35
C LEU A 35 7.65 -32.38 36.64
N GLY A 36 7.52 -33.46 37.45
CA GLY A 36 7.44 -34.83 37.00
C GLY A 36 6.40 -35.11 35.91
N PRO A 37 6.37 -36.33 35.35
CA PRO A 37 5.79 -36.61 34.03
C PRO A 37 4.26 -36.56 34.03
N ARG A 38 3.68 -35.38 34.08
CA ARG A 38 2.40 -35.17 33.40
C ARG A 38 2.74 -35.13 31.92
N ARG A 39 2.79 -36.29 31.29
CA ARG A 39 2.81 -36.46 29.84
C ARG A 39 1.52 -35.86 29.24
N THR A 40 1.38 -34.55 29.28
CA THR A 40 0.60 -33.90 28.26
C THR A 40 1.41 -34.06 26.98
N HIS A 41 1.07 -35.05 26.18
CA HIS A 41 1.62 -35.20 24.84
C HIS A 41 1.33 -33.89 24.09
N PHE A 42 2.28 -32.96 24.16
CA PHE A 42 2.29 -31.79 23.26
C PHE A 42 2.45 -32.36 21.86
N ARG A 43 1.35 -32.53 21.17
CA ARG A 43 1.33 -32.94 19.80
C ARG A 43 1.47 -31.67 19.00
N ALA A 44 2.66 -31.37 18.52
CA ALA A 44 2.87 -30.29 17.56
C ALA A 44 1.90 -30.50 16.39
N ARG A 45 1.26 -29.42 15.96
CA ARG A 45 0.42 -29.43 14.75
C ARG A 45 1.28 -29.89 13.59
N SER A 46 0.69 -30.58 12.63
CA SER A 46 1.41 -30.88 11.39
C SER A 46 1.66 -29.63 10.57
N ALA A 47 2.80 -29.52 9.91
CA ALA A 47 3.14 -28.38 9.04
C ALA A 47 2.04 -28.10 7.99
N ALA A 48 1.37 -29.14 7.49
CA ALA A 48 0.25 -28.98 6.56
C ALA A 48 -0.95 -28.24 7.20
N ARG A 49 -1.25 -28.51 8.48
CA ARG A 49 -2.35 -27.86 9.20
C ARG A 49 -2.01 -26.42 9.57
N ASP A 50 -0.75 -26.13 9.81
CA ASP A 50 -0.28 -24.78 10.07
C ASP A 50 -0.35 -23.95 8.78
N ALA A 51 0.11 -24.51 7.66
CA ALA A 51 -0.01 -23.86 6.34
C ALA A 51 -1.47 -23.59 5.94
N GLU A 52 -2.39 -24.51 6.23
CA GLU A 52 -3.82 -24.29 5.97
C GLU A 52 -4.40 -23.18 6.85
N THR A 53 -4.00 -23.13 8.11
CA THR A 53 -4.41 -22.06 9.03
C THR A 53 -3.89 -20.70 8.55
N ASP A 54 -2.66 -20.64 8.08
CA ASP A 54 -2.06 -19.40 7.58
C ASP A 54 -2.70 -18.98 6.26
N ARG A 55 -3.00 -19.94 5.38
CA ARG A 55 -3.78 -19.66 4.15
C ARG A 55 -5.14 -19.07 4.49
N ALA A 56 -5.88 -19.66 5.40
CA ALA A 56 -7.21 -19.18 5.81
C ALA A 56 -7.17 -17.75 6.40
N ARG A 57 -6.05 -17.36 7.03
CA ARG A 57 -5.85 -16.00 7.56
C ARG A 57 -5.47 -14.97 6.49
N LEU A 58 -4.65 -15.39 5.52
CA LEU A 58 -4.06 -14.47 4.55
C LEU A 58 -4.91 -14.30 3.28
N ALA A 59 -5.64 -15.34 2.87
CA ALA A 59 -6.47 -15.28 1.66
C ALA A 59 -7.47 -14.11 1.67
N PRO A 60 -8.20 -13.82 2.76
CA PRO A 60 -9.12 -12.68 2.77
C PRO A 60 -8.42 -11.32 2.63
N ILE A 61 -7.17 -11.21 3.07
CA ILE A 61 -6.40 -9.97 2.95
C ILE A 61 -6.01 -9.73 1.49
N ILE A 62 -5.55 -10.78 0.81
CA ILE A 62 -5.18 -10.71 -0.61
C ILE A 62 -6.42 -10.36 -1.44
N GLU A 63 -7.53 -11.05 -1.21
CA GLU A 63 -8.80 -10.78 -1.89
C GLU A 63 -9.26 -9.32 -1.69
N ALA A 64 -9.15 -8.80 -0.46
CA ALA A 64 -9.49 -7.40 -0.18
C ALA A 64 -8.60 -6.40 -0.94
N ILE A 65 -7.30 -6.69 -1.08
CA ILE A 65 -6.37 -5.87 -1.85
C ILE A 65 -6.74 -5.90 -3.34
N GLU A 66 -7.04 -7.08 -3.90
CA GLU A 66 -7.44 -7.24 -5.30
C GLU A 66 -8.75 -6.52 -5.61
N ILE A 67 -9.74 -6.62 -4.73
CA ILE A 67 -11.02 -5.89 -4.84
C ILE A 67 -10.78 -4.38 -4.81
N ALA A 68 -9.94 -3.90 -3.87
CA ALA A 68 -9.61 -2.49 -3.76
C ALA A 68 -8.86 -1.97 -4.99
N LEU A 69 -7.91 -2.75 -5.52
CA LEU A 69 -7.17 -2.43 -6.74
C LEU A 69 -8.13 -2.31 -7.94
N ALA A 70 -8.97 -3.30 -8.17
CA ALA A 70 -9.94 -3.29 -9.26
C ALA A 70 -10.95 -2.13 -9.13
N ALA A 71 -11.33 -1.76 -7.90
CA ALA A 71 -12.20 -0.61 -7.65
C ALA A 71 -11.50 0.72 -8.00
N ALA A 72 -10.25 0.90 -7.56
CA ALA A 72 -9.46 2.10 -7.84
C ALA A 72 -9.17 2.27 -9.34
N GLU A 73 -8.85 1.18 -10.04
CA GLU A 73 -8.63 1.20 -11.50
C GLU A 73 -9.90 1.57 -12.28
N ARG A 74 -11.06 1.07 -11.86
CA ARG A 74 -12.35 1.45 -12.47
C ARG A 74 -12.71 2.92 -12.20
N GLU A 75 -12.47 3.39 -10.97
CA GLU A 75 -12.69 4.80 -10.62
C GLU A 75 -11.77 5.70 -11.46
N TYR A 76 -10.49 5.34 -11.59
CA TYR A 76 -9.52 6.07 -12.41
C TYR A 76 -9.98 6.18 -13.85
N ALA A 77 -10.31 5.06 -14.49
CA ALA A 77 -10.74 5.03 -15.88
C ALA A 77 -12.00 5.88 -16.12
N GLY A 78 -13.02 5.74 -15.26
CA GLY A 78 -14.25 6.52 -15.39
C GLY A 78 -14.08 8.01 -15.05
N LEU A 79 -13.11 8.38 -14.23
CA LEU A 79 -12.80 9.78 -13.96
C LEU A 79 -11.98 10.40 -15.10
N ASP A 80 -11.01 9.66 -15.66
CA ASP A 80 -10.21 10.11 -16.79
C ASP A 80 -11.10 10.43 -18.01
N GLU A 81 -12.05 9.56 -18.31
CA GLU A 81 -13.03 9.81 -19.36
C GLU A 81 -13.85 11.10 -19.11
N ARG A 82 -14.36 11.27 -17.89
CA ARG A 82 -15.13 12.47 -17.52
C ARG A 82 -14.31 13.75 -17.59
N VAL A 83 -13.06 13.74 -17.14
CA VAL A 83 -12.17 14.90 -17.23
C VAL A 83 -11.90 15.24 -18.69
N ARG A 84 -11.71 14.24 -19.54
CA ARG A 84 -11.55 14.43 -20.98
C ARG A 84 -12.79 15.08 -21.62
N ASP A 85 -13.99 14.58 -21.29
CA ASP A 85 -15.25 15.16 -21.76
C ASP A 85 -15.43 16.63 -21.33
N VAL A 86 -15.01 16.98 -20.09
CA VAL A 86 -15.07 18.36 -19.61
C VAL A 86 -14.11 19.26 -20.39
N ILE A 87 -12.90 18.78 -20.66
CA ILE A 87 -11.90 19.50 -21.45
C ILE A 87 -12.42 19.75 -22.88
N GLU A 88 -13.01 18.71 -23.50
CA GLU A 88 -13.59 18.86 -24.85
C GLU A 88 -14.74 19.85 -24.87
N ARG A 89 -15.64 19.82 -23.90
CA ARG A 89 -16.72 20.81 -23.77
C ARG A 89 -16.19 22.21 -23.54
N ALA A 90 -15.20 22.38 -22.68
CA ALA A 90 -14.54 23.66 -22.43
C ALA A 90 -13.91 24.20 -23.70
N ALA A 91 -13.20 23.37 -24.47
CA ALA A 91 -12.58 23.76 -25.72
C ALA A 91 -13.60 24.25 -26.77
N VAL A 92 -14.76 23.56 -26.88
CA VAL A 92 -15.83 23.99 -27.78
C VAL A 92 -16.45 25.32 -27.33
N THR A 93 -16.63 25.51 -26.02
CA THR A 93 -17.22 26.75 -25.47
C THR A 93 -16.29 27.96 -25.61
N ILE A 94 -14.97 27.76 -25.50
CA ILE A 94 -13.97 28.84 -25.54
C ILE A 94 -13.47 29.12 -26.96
N GLY A 95 -13.66 28.21 -27.92
CA GLY A 95 -12.77 28.03 -29.06
C GLY A 95 -13.23 28.52 -30.43
N ASN A 96 -14.25 29.38 -30.64
CA ASN A 96 -14.67 29.73 -32.01
C ASN A 96 -14.81 31.19 -32.37
N GLY A 97 -14.27 32.11 -31.58
CA GLY A 97 -14.49 33.53 -31.84
C GLY A 97 -13.21 34.33 -32.01
N ASP A 98 -12.72 34.53 -33.23
CA ASP A 98 -11.71 35.56 -33.52
C ASP A 98 -12.24 36.97 -33.23
N ASP A 99 -13.57 37.18 -33.21
CA ASP A 99 -14.25 38.46 -32.95
C ASP A 99 -14.77 38.60 -31.50
N GLU A 100 -14.71 37.61 -30.67
CA GLU A 100 -15.39 37.54 -29.36
C GLU A 100 -14.59 38.16 -28.20
N TYR A 101 -13.36 38.55 -28.45
CA TYR A 101 -12.49 39.18 -27.44
C TYR A 101 -13.01 40.55 -26.93
N LEU A 102 -13.92 41.17 -27.63
CA LEU A 102 -14.42 42.52 -27.32
C LEU A 102 -15.74 42.50 -26.52
N HIS A 103 -16.44 41.38 -26.42
CA HIS A 103 -17.75 41.27 -25.76
C HIS A 103 -17.91 40.00 -24.92
N ARG A 104 -16.88 39.63 -24.15
CA ARG A 104 -17.01 38.53 -23.22
C ARG A 104 -18.00 38.88 -22.12
N GLU A 105 -19.17 38.27 -22.13
CA GLU A 105 -20.16 38.47 -21.10
C GLU A 105 -19.70 37.84 -19.77
N ALA A 106 -20.10 38.44 -18.63
CA ALA A 106 -19.78 37.92 -17.27
C ALA A 106 -20.26 36.49 -17.04
N LEU A 107 -21.20 35.99 -17.84
CA LEU A 107 -21.70 34.65 -17.84
C LEU A 107 -20.67 33.64 -18.36
N ASP A 108 -19.91 34.01 -19.38
CA ASP A 108 -18.88 33.16 -20.00
C ASP A 108 -17.67 32.98 -19.07
N GLU A 109 -17.28 34.03 -18.36
CA GLU A 109 -16.23 33.97 -17.34
C GLU A 109 -16.64 33.04 -16.18
N HIS A 110 -17.92 33.05 -15.81
CA HIS A 110 -18.44 32.17 -14.77
C HIS A 110 -18.39 30.69 -15.21
N HIS A 111 -18.83 30.39 -16.44
CA HIS A 111 -18.78 29.02 -16.98
C HIS A 111 -17.35 28.52 -17.12
N GLN A 112 -16.42 29.36 -17.61
CA GLN A 112 -15.01 29.05 -17.69
C GLN A 112 -14.43 28.71 -16.30
N SER A 113 -14.73 29.53 -15.29
CA SER A 113 -14.30 29.28 -13.92
C SER A 113 -14.84 27.96 -13.34
N LEU A 114 -16.03 27.52 -13.74
CA LEU A 114 -16.59 26.23 -13.32
C LEU A 114 -15.84 25.08 -14.00
N PHE A 115 -15.59 25.14 -15.30
CA PHE A 115 -14.81 24.13 -16.02
C PHE A 115 -13.40 24.00 -15.46
N ASP A 116 -12.71 25.11 -15.20
CA ASP A 116 -11.36 25.09 -14.62
C ASP A 116 -11.33 24.38 -13.26
N LYS A 117 -12.31 24.65 -12.39
CA LYS A 117 -12.42 23.99 -11.10
C LYS A 117 -12.69 22.49 -11.24
N GLU A 118 -13.57 22.12 -12.15
CA GLU A 118 -13.92 20.71 -12.39
C GLU A 118 -12.72 19.93 -12.92
N ILE A 119 -11.99 20.51 -13.90
CA ILE A 119 -10.77 19.93 -14.47
C ILE A 119 -9.69 19.77 -13.39
N LEU A 120 -9.38 20.83 -12.64
CA LEU A 120 -8.37 20.80 -11.59
C LEU A 120 -8.68 19.78 -10.50
N ASN A 121 -9.94 19.69 -10.07
CA ASN A 121 -10.37 18.72 -9.08
C ASN A 121 -10.27 17.29 -9.61
N GLY A 122 -10.67 17.08 -10.87
CA GLY A 122 -10.56 15.78 -11.53
C GLY A 122 -9.10 15.35 -11.68
N GLN A 123 -8.23 16.22 -12.16
CA GLN A 123 -6.80 15.93 -12.31
C GLN A 123 -6.13 15.61 -10.98
N ARG A 124 -6.43 16.38 -9.92
CA ARG A 124 -5.91 16.08 -8.58
C ARG A 124 -6.32 14.69 -8.13
N ARG A 125 -7.61 14.34 -8.30
CA ARG A 125 -8.11 13.01 -7.93
C ARG A 125 -7.48 11.89 -8.74
N LEU A 126 -7.21 12.09 -10.02
CA LEU A 126 -6.48 11.13 -10.87
C LEU A 126 -5.08 10.85 -10.33
N ILE A 127 -4.33 11.87 -9.91
CA ILE A 127 -3.01 11.72 -9.30
C ILE A 127 -3.09 10.91 -7.99
N GLU A 128 -4.09 11.21 -7.14
CA GLU A 128 -4.30 10.46 -5.89
C GLU A 128 -4.63 8.99 -6.14
N LEU A 129 -5.46 8.71 -7.16
CA LEU A 129 -5.83 7.35 -7.55
C LEU A 129 -4.63 6.59 -8.13
N GLU A 130 -3.82 7.24 -8.96
CA GLU A 130 -2.60 6.64 -9.52
C GLU A 130 -1.64 6.22 -8.41
N ALA A 131 -1.42 7.07 -7.41
CA ALA A 131 -0.61 6.74 -6.24
C ALA A 131 -1.21 5.56 -5.46
N THR A 132 -2.52 5.54 -5.25
CA THR A 132 -3.23 4.45 -4.55
C THR A 132 -3.11 3.13 -5.31
N ILE A 133 -3.31 3.12 -6.62
CA ILE A 133 -3.13 1.96 -7.50
C ILE A 133 -1.70 1.44 -7.41
N GLY A 134 -0.71 2.35 -7.45
CA GLY A 134 0.70 2.00 -7.29
C GLY A 134 0.98 1.29 -5.95
N HIS A 135 0.44 1.79 -4.86
CA HIS A 135 0.58 1.17 -3.54
C HIS A 135 -0.10 -0.21 -3.47
N LEU A 136 -1.31 -0.35 -4.01
CA LEU A 136 -2.02 -1.63 -4.01
C LEU A 136 -1.31 -2.68 -4.87
N ARG A 137 -0.79 -2.30 -6.04
CA ARG A 137 0.04 -3.18 -6.88
C ARG A 137 1.32 -3.61 -6.17
N PHE A 138 1.98 -2.69 -5.45
CA PHE A 138 3.14 -3.02 -4.63
C PHE A 138 2.79 -4.05 -3.55
N LEU A 139 1.69 -3.87 -2.82
CA LEU A 139 1.23 -4.83 -1.82
C LEU A 139 0.95 -6.20 -2.44
N THR A 140 0.26 -6.27 -3.57
CA THR A 140 0.02 -7.52 -4.30
C THR A 140 1.34 -8.22 -4.68
N ALA A 141 2.33 -7.48 -5.15
CA ALA A 141 3.64 -8.02 -5.50
C ALA A 141 4.39 -8.58 -4.27
N VAL A 142 4.34 -7.87 -3.14
CA VAL A 142 4.94 -8.32 -1.88
C VAL A 142 4.28 -9.61 -1.40
N PHE A 143 2.96 -9.68 -1.40
CA PHE A 143 2.22 -10.88 -1.01
C PHE A 143 2.55 -12.06 -1.94
N SER A 144 2.53 -11.86 -3.25
CA SER A 144 2.85 -12.91 -4.23
C SER A 144 4.29 -13.44 -4.10
N THR A 145 5.22 -12.58 -3.66
CA THR A 145 6.61 -12.97 -3.45
C THR A 145 6.78 -13.73 -2.13
N ARG A 146 6.09 -13.28 -1.08
CA ARG A 146 6.24 -13.86 0.26
C ARG A 146 5.44 -15.14 0.46
N PHE A 147 4.30 -15.24 -0.22
CA PHE A 147 3.35 -16.34 -0.09
C PHE A 147 2.95 -16.88 -1.47
N PRO A 148 3.90 -17.50 -2.20
CA PRO A 148 3.65 -17.97 -3.57
C PRO A 148 2.54 -19.03 -3.65
N GLU A 149 2.32 -19.77 -2.56
CA GLU A 149 1.27 -20.79 -2.43
C GLU A 149 -0.15 -20.19 -2.32
N LEU A 150 -0.26 -18.90 -2.05
CA LEU A 150 -1.55 -18.19 -1.96
C LEU A 150 -1.98 -17.55 -3.29
N ARG A 151 -1.22 -17.74 -4.36
CA ARG A 151 -1.64 -17.31 -5.69
C ARG A 151 -2.98 -17.96 -6.00
N ILE A 152 -4.05 -17.18 -5.84
CA ILE A 152 -5.39 -17.57 -6.29
C ILE A 152 -5.25 -17.72 -7.81
N GLY A 153 -5.41 -18.96 -8.29
CA GLY A 153 -5.31 -19.25 -9.70
C GLY A 153 -6.38 -18.43 -10.44
N HIS A 154 -5.96 -17.43 -11.17
CA HIS A 154 -6.73 -16.93 -12.27
C HIS A 154 -6.74 -18.07 -13.30
N SER A 155 -7.70 -18.99 -13.16
CA SER A 155 -8.05 -19.93 -14.22
C SER A 155 -8.53 -19.09 -15.39
N THR A 156 -7.71 -19.05 -16.42
CA THR A 156 -8.02 -18.56 -17.75
C THR A 156 -9.26 -19.24 -18.29
#